data_560497321b125b99766a19c1bd76f42e
#
_entry.id   560497321b125b99766a19c1bd76f42e
#
_cell.length_a   1.000
_cell.length_b   1.000
_cell.length_c   1.000
_cell.angle_alpha   90.00
_cell.angle_beta   90.00
_cell.angle_gamma   90.00
#
_symmetry.space_group_name_H-M   'P 1'
#
loop_
_entity.id
_entity.type
_entity.pdbx_description
1 polymer ?
#
loop_
_entity_poly.entity_id
_entity_poly.type
_entity_poly.pdbx_seq_one_letter_code
_entity_poly.pdbx_strand_id
1 'polypeptide(L)'
;MEKTAKIYVAGHHGLQGSAIWNNLQQKGYTNLVGRSHKELDLLDGQAVKKFFDEEQPQYVILAAAHVGGIMANSLYRADFIYQNLQIQQNVIGESFRHDVKKLLFLGSTCIYPRDAVQPMKEDVLLTSPLEYTNEPYAIAKIAGLKMCESFNLQYGTNYIAVMPTNLYGPNDNFHLENSHVLPAMIRK
;
A
#
# COMPACT_ATOMS: atom_id res chain seq x y z
N MET A 1 -16.35 11.42 -5.24
CA MET A 1 -15.58 11.37 -6.51
C MET A 1 -16.54 11.30 -7.67
N GLU A 2 -16.27 12.06 -8.72
CA GLU A 2 -17.00 11.97 -9.98
C GLU A 2 -16.67 10.68 -10.72
N LYS A 3 -17.64 10.11 -11.45
CA LYS A 3 -17.46 8.80 -12.12
C LYS A 3 -16.45 8.83 -13.25
N THR A 4 -16.20 10.00 -13.82
CA THR A 4 -15.24 10.25 -14.90
C THR A 4 -13.86 10.68 -14.40
N ALA A 5 -13.70 10.90 -13.10
CA ALA A 5 -12.43 11.30 -12.51
C ALA A 5 -11.34 10.24 -12.74
N LYS A 6 -10.14 10.66 -13.11
CA LYS A 6 -9.02 9.75 -13.29
C LYS A 6 -8.51 9.24 -11.95
N ILE A 7 -8.55 7.92 -11.77
CA ILE A 7 -8.15 7.21 -10.55
C ILE A 7 -7.00 6.27 -10.88
N TYR A 8 -5.83 6.50 -10.32
CA TYR A 8 -4.71 5.58 -10.40
C TYR A 8 -4.77 4.56 -9.26
N VAL A 9 -4.75 3.27 -9.61
CA VAL A 9 -4.67 2.16 -8.65
C VAL A 9 -3.32 1.49 -8.80
N ALA A 10 -2.35 1.90 -7.98
CA ALA A 10 -1.04 1.27 -7.90
C ALA A 10 -1.18 -0.13 -7.31
N GLY A 11 -0.73 -1.16 -8.03
CA GLY A 11 -0.88 -2.56 -7.62
C GLY A 11 -2.23 -3.19 -7.96
N HIS A 12 -2.91 -2.70 -9.01
CA HIS A 12 -4.24 -3.14 -9.44
C HIS A 12 -4.38 -4.63 -9.80
N HIS A 13 -3.29 -5.37 -9.99
CA HIS A 13 -3.30 -6.81 -10.24
C HIS A 13 -3.19 -7.67 -8.98
N GLY A 14 -2.76 -7.09 -7.84
CA GLY A 14 -2.64 -7.81 -6.56
C GLY A 14 -3.99 -8.03 -5.88
N LEU A 15 -4.00 -8.80 -4.79
CA LEU A 15 -5.18 -9.14 -4.01
C LEU A 15 -6.09 -7.92 -3.73
N GLN A 16 -5.55 -6.93 -3.04
CA GLN A 16 -6.31 -5.74 -2.64
C GLN A 16 -6.61 -4.82 -3.82
N GLY A 17 -5.60 -4.58 -4.66
CA GLY A 17 -5.74 -3.68 -5.80
C GLY A 17 -6.76 -4.15 -6.81
N SER A 18 -6.85 -5.46 -7.12
CA SER A 18 -7.82 -6.01 -8.04
C SER A 18 -9.25 -5.97 -7.48
N ALA A 19 -9.41 -6.22 -6.18
CA ALA A 19 -10.71 -6.09 -5.52
C ALA A 19 -11.22 -4.64 -5.55
N ILE A 20 -10.34 -3.68 -5.28
CA ILE A 20 -10.65 -2.25 -5.37
C ILE A 20 -11.00 -1.86 -6.82
N TRP A 21 -10.20 -2.29 -7.78
CA TRP A 21 -10.42 -2.03 -9.21
C TRP A 21 -11.80 -2.51 -9.66
N ASN A 22 -12.12 -3.77 -9.38
CA ASN A 22 -13.41 -4.37 -9.72
C ASN A 22 -14.59 -3.63 -9.04
N ASN A 23 -14.43 -3.27 -7.77
CA ASN A 23 -15.46 -2.52 -7.05
C ASN A 23 -15.69 -1.12 -7.65
N LEU A 24 -14.62 -0.43 -8.03
CA LEU A 24 -14.73 0.87 -8.72
C LEU A 24 -15.46 0.74 -10.06
N GLN A 25 -15.13 -0.28 -10.87
CA GLN A 25 -15.83 -0.54 -12.14
C GLN A 25 -17.32 -0.84 -11.92
N GLN A 26 -17.65 -1.71 -10.97
CA GLN A 26 -19.04 -2.03 -10.61
C GLN A 26 -19.82 -0.80 -10.14
N LYS A 27 -19.15 0.13 -9.49
CA LYS A 27 -19.73 1.41 -9.07
C LYS A 27 -19.79 2.45 -10.19
N GLY A 28 -19.41 2.10 -11.41
CA GLY A 28 -19.50 2.96 -12.58
C GLY A 28 -18.41 4.02 -12.71
N TYR A 29 -17.23 3.82 -12.10
CA TYR A 29 -16.05 4.63 -12.38
C TYR A 29 -15.42 4.16 -13.69
N THR A 30 -15.27 5.04 -14.67
CA THR A 30 -14.89 4.67 -16.04
C THR A 30 -13.46 5.05 -16.40
N ASN A 31 -12.81 5.90 -15.62
CA ASN A 31 -11.46 6.40 -15.94
C ASN A 31 -10.44 5.88 -14.91
N LEU A 32 -10.24 4.55 -14.93
CA LEU A 32 -9.28 3.88 -14.07
C LEU A 32 -7.96 3.69 -14.80
N VAL A 33 -6.85 3.98 -14.13
CA VAL A 33 -5.49 3.80 -14.64
C VAL A 33 -4.74 2.84 -13.72
N GLY A 34 -4.09 1.85 -14.33
CA GLY A 34 -3.21 0.89 -13.68
C GLY A 34 -2.02 0.60 -14.56
N ARG A 35 -0.89 0.23 -13.98
CA ARG A 35 0.30 -0.25 -14.69
C ARG A 35 0.82 -1.49 -13.98
N SER A 36 1.18 -2.49 -14.74
CA SER A 36 1.90 -3.66 -14.22
C SER A 36 3.33 -3.26 -13.82
N HIS A 37 4.00 -4.07 -13.02
CA HIS A 37 5.40 -3.85 -12.64
C HIS A 37 6.33 -3.75 -13.85
N LYS A 38 6.03 -4.46 -14.94
CA LYS A 38 6.82 -4.38 -16.19
C LYS A 38 6.64 -3.06 -16.94
N GLU A 39 5.49 -2.41 -16.81
CA GLU A 39 5.18 -1.13 -17.47
C GLU A 39 5.61 0.06 -16.61
N LEU A 40 5.57 -0.09 -15.28
CA LEU A 40 5.97 0.94 -14.33
C LEU A 40 6.55 0.30 -13.07
N ASP A 41 7.87 0.37 -12.93
CA ASP A 41 8.54 0.01 -11.68
C ASP A 41 8.42 1.18 -10.68
N LEU A 42 7.70 0.96 -9.59
CA LEU A 42 7.52 1.97 -8.55
C LEU A 42 8.78 2.25 -7.71
N LEU A 43 9.83 1.43 -7.88
CA LEU A 43 11.15 1.70 -7.29
C LEU A 43 11.91 2.77 -8.09
N ASP A 44 11.61 2.93 -9.38
CA ASP A 44 12.19 3.97 -10.23
C ASP A 44 11.43 5.29 -10.09
N GLY A 45 11.98 6.21 -9.30
CA GLY A 45 11.37 7.53 -9.06
C GLY A 45 11.24 8.38 -10.32
N GLN A 46 12.13 8.22 -11.32
CA GLN A 46 12.02 8.96 -12.58
C GLN A 46 10.88 8.41 -13.45
N ALA A 47 10.73 7.09 -13.50
CA ALA A 47 9.62 6.46 -14.18
C ALA A 47 8.27 6.84 -13.54
N VAL A 48 8.20 6.85 -12.19
CA VAL A 48 7.00 7.28 -11.46
C VAL A 48 6.68 8.75 -11.74
N LYS A 49 7.68 9.64 -11.67
CA LYS A 49 7.49 11.05 -12.03
C LYS A 49 6.93 11.21 -13.43
N LYS A 50 7.56 10.58 -14.42
CA LYS A 50 7.12 10.64 -15.83
C LYS A 50 5.67 10.15 -15.97
N PHE A 51 5.32 9.05 -15.32
CA PHE A 51 3.95 8.53 -15.31
C PHE A 51 2.94 9.56 -14.76
N PHE A 52 3.26 10.24 -13.66
CA PHE A 52 2.39 11.27 -13.10
C PHE A 52 2.32 12.51 -13.99
N ASP A 53 3.43 12.91 -14.64
CA ASP A 53 3.46 14.00 -15.63
C ASP A 53 2.51 13.72 -16.80
N GLU A 54 2.45 12.48 -17.29
CA GLU A 54 1.63 12.07 -18.43
C GLU A 54 0.16 11.81 -18.06
N GLU A 55 -0.08 11.08 -16.95
CA GLU A 55 -1.42 10.63 -16.60
C GLU A 55 -2.22 11.63 -15.77
N GLN A 56 -1.57 12.47 -14.97
CA GLN A 56 -2.23 13.48 -14.13
C GLN A 56 -3.42 12.93 -13.34
N PRO A 57 -3.24 11.87 -12.50
CA PRO A 57 -4.35 11.27 -11.78
C PRO A 57 -4.93 12.24 -10.73
N GLN A 58 -6.26 12.30 -10.67
CA GLN A 58 -6.95 13.13 -9.66
C GLN A 58 -7.05 12.42 -8.30
N TYR A 59 -7.09 11.10 -8.33
CA TYR A 59 -7.16 10.24 -7.13
C TYR A 59 -6.15 9.12 -7.26
N VAL A 60 -5.52 8.76 -6.14
CA VAL A 60 -4.53 7.69 -6.08
C VAL A 60 -4.91 6.69 -4.99
N ILE A 61 -4.83 5.41 -5.31
CA ILE A 61 -4.94 4.30 -4.36
C ILE A 61 -3.64 3.53 -4.40
N LEU A 62 -2.87 3.62 -3.33
CA LEU A 62 -1.57 2.94 -3.21
C LEU A 62 -1.78 1.58 -2.52
N ALA A 63 -2.09 0.57 -3.34
CA ALA A 63 -2.21 -0.83 -2.94
C ALA A 63 -0.94 -1.64 -3.25
N ALA A 64 0.02 -1.07 -3.97
CA ALA A 64 1.30 -1.70 -4.25
C ALA A 64 2.19 -1.71 -3.01
N ALA A 65 2.81 -2.85 -2.75
CA ALA A 65 3.81 -3.03 -1.71
C ALA A 65 4.61 -4.31 -1.99
N HIS A 66 5.84 -4.37 -1.48
CA HIS A 66 6.58 -5.63 -1.38
C HIS A 66 6.07 -6.39 -0.14
N VAL A 67 5.37 -7.50 -0.36
CA VAL A 67 4.68 -8.26 0.68
C VAL A 67 5.07 -9.74 0.65
N GLY A 68 4.98 -10.41 1.78
CA GLY A 68 5.25 -11.84 1.88
C GLY A 68 4.92 -12.39 3.27
N GLY A 69 4.93 -13.71 3.40
CA GLY A 69 4.71 -14.41 4.67
C GLY A 69 5.86 -14.20 5.67
N ILE A 70 5.75 -14.83 6.84
CA ILE A 70 6.71 -14.71 7.96
C ILE A 70 8.13 -15.09 7.52
N MET A 71 8.30 -16.18 6.77
CA MET A 71 9.60 -16.64 6.31
C MET A 71 10.28 -15.60 5.40
N ALA A 72 9.55 -15.06 4.42
CA ALA A 72 10.07 -14.03 3.53
C ALA A 72 10.48 -12.76 4.30
N ASN A 73 9.62 -12.29 5.22
CA ASN A 73 9.92 -11.14 6.08
C ASN A 73 11.18 -11.36 6.94
N SER A 74 11.38 -12.58 7.46
CA SER A 74 12.55 -12.91 8.28
C SER A 74 13.85 -12.97 7.47
N LEU A 75 13.78 -13.46 6.22
CA LEU A 75 14.96 -13.66 5.36
C LEU A 75 15.35 -12.39 4.60
N TYR A 76 14.39 -11.64 4.08
CA TYR A 76 14.60 -10.50 3.18
C TYR A 76 14.34 -9.14 3.86
N ARG A 77 14.75 -9.02 5.11
CA ARG A 77 14.46 -7.85 5.98
C ARG A 77 14.82 -6.51 5.33
N ALA A 78 16.00 -6.43 4.69
CA ALA A 78 16.46 -5.20 4.03
C ALA A 78 15.57 -4.85 2.83
N ASP A 79 15.20 -5.83 2.01
CA ASP A 79 14.34 -5.61 0.85
C ASP A 79 12.95 -5.14 1.27
N PHE A 80 12.38 -5.72 2.34
CA PHE A 80 11.07 -5.33 2.84
C PHE A 80 11.01 -3.88 3.32
N ILE A 81 12.01 -3.41 4.05
CA ILE A 81 12.02 -2.00 4.47
C ILE A 81 12.35 -1.08 3.30
N TYR A 82 13.42 -1.37 2.56
CA TYR A 82 13.93 -0.51 1.50
C TYR A 82 12.93 -0.32 0.36
N GLN A 83 12.42 -1.40 -0.21
CA GLN A 83 11.49 -1.34 -1.35
C GLN A 83 10.16 -0.69 -0.97
N ASN A 84 9.61 -1.00 0.21
CA ASN A 84 8.36 -0.37 0.64
C ASN A 84 8.53 1.12 0.90
N LEU A 85 9.63 1.55 1.53
CA LEU A 85 9.93 2.97 1.69
C LEU A 85 10.06 3.68 0.34
N GLN A 86 10.78 3.08 -0.62
CA GLN A 86 10.96 3.65 -1.94
C GLN A 86 9.64 3.78 -2.71
N ILE A 87 8.82 2.73 -2.75
CA ILE A 87 7.52 2.73 -3.42
C ILE A 87 6.62 3.85 -2.87
N GLN A 88 6.46 3.91 -1.55
CA GLN A 88 5.56 4.88 -0.95
C GLN A 88 6.09 6.29 -1.03
N GLN A 89 7.40 6.50 -0.90
CA GLN A 89 8.03 7.82 -1.09
C GLN A 89 7.79 8.34 -2.51
N ASN A 90 8.00 7.51 -3.53
CA ASN A 90 7.80 7.88 -4.91
C ASN A 90 6.31 8.23 -5.18
N VAL A 91 5.39 7.34 -4.82
CA VAL A 91 3.96 7.54 -5.15
C VAL A 91 3.33 8.67 -4.32
N ILE A 92 3.60 8.74 -3.01
CA ILE A 92 3.04 9.81 -2.15
C ILE A 92 3.66 11.16 -2.53
N GLY A 93 4.98 11.19 -2.79
CA GLY A 93 5.68 12.41 -3.20
C GLY A 93 5.19 12.95 -4.54
N GLU A 94 5.02 12.10 -5.57
CA GLU A 94 4.49 12.53 -6.86
C GLU A 94 3.00 12.88 -6.77
N SER A 95 2.23 12.22 -5.92
CA SER A 95 0.84 12.62 -5.65
C SER A 95 0.75 14.05 -5.12
N PHE A 96 1.68 14.44 -4.27
CA PHE A 96 1.74 15.83 -3.76
C PHE A 96 2.16 16.83 -4.85
N ARG A 97 3.22 16.51 -5.63
CA ARG A 97 3.70 17.40 -6.70
C ARG A 97 2.69 17.65 -7.82
N HIS A 98 1.74 16.72 -7.99
CA HIS A 98 0.71 16.77 -9.03
C HIS A 98 -0.69 17.08 -8.49
N ASP A 99 -0.79 17.68 -7.32
CA ASP A 99 -2.04 18.15 -6.71
C ASP A 99 -3.15 17.08 -6.67
N VAL A 100 -2.78 15.83 -6.38
CA VAL A 100 -3.74 14.73 -6.23
C VAL A 100 -4.75 15.10 -5.14
N LYS A 101 -6.04 15.13 -5.50
CA LYS A 101 -7.15 15.57 -4.62
C LYS A 101 -7.31 14.69 -3.39
N LYS A 102 -7.08 13.40 -3.53
CA LYS A 102 -7.11 12.44 -2.41
C LYS A 102 -6.23 11.23 -2.73
N LEU A 103 -5.48 10.80 -1.74
CA LEU A 103 -4.72 9.56 -1.76
C LEU A 103 -5.23 8.61 -0.68
N LEU A 104 -5.40 7.33 -1.03
CA LEU A 104 -5.63 6.23 -0.09
C LEU A 104 -4.36 5.38 -0.01
N PHE A 105 -3.74 5.35 1.16
CA PHE A 105 -2.60 4.50 1.47
C PHE A 105 -3.07 3.23 2.20
N LEU A 106 -2.72 2.06 1.68
CA LEU A 106 -2.98 0.80 2.36
C LEU A 106 -1.82 0.50 3.31
N GLY A 107 -2.06 0.71 4.60
CA GLY A 107 -1.19 0.31 5.70
C GLY A 107 -1.30 -1.18 6.00
N SER A 108 -1.16 -1.54 7.25
CA SER A 108 -1.31 -2.92 7.74
C SER A 108 -1.50 -2.90 9.25
N THR A 109 -2.21 -3.86 9.81
CA THR A 109 -2.33 -4.02 11.28
C THR A 109 -1.04 -4.45 11.96
N CYS A 110 -0.01 -4.89 11.23
CA CYS A 110 1.31 -5.21 11.79
C CYS A 110 2.07 -3.98 12.33
N ILE A 111 1.56 -2.77 12.07
CA ILE A 111 2.13 -1.52 12.63
C ILE A 111 1.89 -1.35 14.13
N TYR A 112 0.93 -2.09 14.67
CA TYR A 112 0.63 -2.01 16.10
C TYR A 112 1.60 -2.85 16.93
N PRO A 113 1.82 -2.48 18.21
CA PRO A 113 2.68 -3.24 19.10
C PRO A 113 2.26 -4.71 19.20
N ARG A 114 3.26 -5.61 19.30
CA ARG A 114 3.01 -7.05 19.40
C ARG A 114 2.09 -7.41 20.56
N ASP A 115 2.29 -6.77 21.70
CA ASP A 115 1.61 -7.07 22.94
C ASP A 115 0.50 -6.05 23.28
N ALA A 116 -0.06 -5.37 22.24
CA ALA A 116 -1.14 -4.41 22.43
C ALA A 116 -2.40 -5.07 23.02
N VAL A 117 -3.04 -4.37 23.95
CA VAL A 117 -4.30 -4.81 24.57
C VAL A 117 -5.41 -4.88 23.53
N GLN A 118 -6.23 -5.95 23.61
CA GLN A 118 -7.36 -6.16 22.72
C GLN A 118 -8.67 -5.70 23.39
N PRO A 119 -9.57 -5.02 22.63
CA PRO A 119 -9.43 -4.58 21.24
C PRO A 119 -8.43 -3.42 21.10
N MET A 120 -7.56 -3.51 20.08
CA MET A 120 -6.56 -2.47 19.83
C MET A 120 -7.21 -1.14 19.42
N LYS A 121 -6.65 -0.05 19.93
CA LYS A 121 -6.99 1.32 19.52
C LYS A 121 -5.87 1.92 18.67
N GLU A 122 -6.20 2.92 17.86
CA GLU A 122 -5.21 3.56 16.99
C GLU A 122 -4.12 4.32 17.77
N ASP A 123 -4.42 4.81 18.97
CA ASP A 123 -3.50 5.56 19.84
C ASP A 123 -2.36 4.71 20.43
N VAL A 124 -2.43 3.37 20.34
CA VAL A 124 -1.33 2.50 20.78
C VAL A 124 -0.18 2.41 19.78
N LEU A 125 -0.31 3.07 18.63
CA LEU A 125 0.77 3.13 17.64
C LEU A 125 2.06 3.70 18.25
N LEU A 126 3.20 3.00 18.06
CA LEU A 126 4.53 3.40 18.55
C LEU A 126 4.68 3.43 20.10
N THR A 127 3.80 2.82 20.85
CA THR A 127 3.88 2.83 22.32
C THR A 127 4.72 1.67 22.88
N SER A 128 5.01 0.64 22.07
CA SER A 128 5.75 -0.56 22.50
C SER A 128 6.37 -1.27 21.28
N PRO A 129 7.29 -2.23 21.46
CA PRO A 129 7.94 -2.95 20.38
C PRO A 129 6.98 -3.64 19.42
N LEU A 130 7.33 -3.62 18.13
CA LEU A 130 6.66 -4.34 17.05
C LEU A 130 6.97 -5.84 17.12
N GLU A 131 6.24 -6.63 16.34
CA GLU A 131 6.58 -8.04 16.11
C GLU A 131 7.88 -8.14 15.29
N TYR A 132 8.90 -8.78 15.85
CA TYR A 132 10.28 -8.75 15.33
C TYR A 132 10.40 -9.31 13.90
N THR A 133 9.66 -10.37 13.56
CA THR A 133 9.80 -11.03 12.26
C THR A 133 9.38 -10.15 11.10
N ASN A 134 8.40 -9.28 11.29
CA ASN A 134 7.89 -8.36 10.26
C ASN A 134 8.18 -6.88 10.55
N GLU A 135 8.99 -6.59 11.56
CA GLU A 135 9.31 -5.21 11.99
C GLU A 135 9.78 -4.31 10.82
N PRO A 136 10.67 -4.72 9.89
CA PRO A 136 11.09 -3.87 8.78
C PRO A 136 9.93 -3.43 7.88
N TYR A 137 9.02 -4.36 7.58
CA TYR A 137 7.80 -4.05 6.84
C TYR A 137 6.88 -3.12 7.62
N ALA A 138 6.67 -3.40 8.90
CA ALA A 138 5.84 -2.58 9.79
C ALA A 138 6.37 -1.15 9.89
N ILE A 139 7.69 -0.96 10.08
CA ILE A 139 8.33 0.36 10.12
C ILE A 139 8.10 1.11 8.79
N ALA A 140 8.27 0.45 7.65
CA ALA A 140 7.98 1.07 6.36
C ALA A 140 6.53 1.52 6.27
N LYS A 141 5.57 0.71 6.71
CA LYS A 141 4.14 1.07 6.71
C LYS A 141 3.81 2.21 7.68
N ILE A 142 4.45 2.24 8.86
CA ILE A 142 4.35 3.38 9.79
C ILE A 142 4.87 4.67 9.12
N ALA A 143 6.01 4.60 8.45
CA ALA A 143 6.56 5.75 7.74
C ALA A 143 5.59 6.28 6.67
N GLY A 144 4.97 5.43 5.87
CA GLY A 144 3.97 5.83 4.88
C GLY A 144 2.73 6.49 5.49
N LEU A 145 2.23 5.93 6.61
CA LEU A 145 1.13 6.53 7.38
C LEU A 145 1.53 7.93 7.88
N LYS A 146 2.73 8.04 8.48
CA LYS A 146 3.22 9.32 9.00
C LYS A 146 3.53 10.33 7.89
N MET A 147 3.93 9.88 6.70
CA MET A 147 4.00 10.76 5.52
C MET A 147 2.63 11.34 5.19
N CYS A 148 1.59 10.52 5.06
CA CYS A 148 0.23 11.01 4.79
C CYS A 148 -0.24 12.03 5.84
N GLU A 149 -0.06 11.72 7.12
CA GLU A 149 -0.39 12.62 8.23
C GLU A 149 0.38 13.94 8.13
N SER A 150 1.70 13.89 7.91
CA SER A 150 2.55 15.08 7.83
C SER A 150 2.20 15.97 6.65
N PHE A 151 1.93 15.41 5.47
CA PHE A 151 1.45 16.17 4.32
C PHE A 151 0.11 16.84 4.59
N ASN A 152 -0.82 16.15 5.26
CA ASN A 152 -2.10 16.74 5.65
C ASN A 152 -1.93 17.93 6.60
N LEU A 153 -1.10 17.75 7.64
CA LEU A 153 -0.88 18.81 8.63
C LEU A 153 -0.14 20.03 8.06
N GLN A 154 0.85 19.80 7.22
CA GLN A 154 1.69 20.88 6.70
C GLN A 154 1.08 21.59 5.50
N TYR A 155 0.45 20.84 4.60
CA TYR A 155 0.02 21.34 3.28
C TYR A 155 -1.48 21.27 3.06
N GLY A 156 -2.26 20.75 4.01
CA GLY A 156 -3.70 20.63 3.89
C GLY A 156 -4.16 19.60 2.84
N THR A 157 -3.34 18.61 2.54
CA THR A 157 -3.72 17.53 1.61
C THR A 157 -4.84 16.67 2.19
N ASN A 158 -5.44 15.80 1.37
CA ASN A 158 -6.47 14.86 1.80
C ASN A 158 -5.99 13.42 1.59
N TYR A 159 -4.97 13.03 2.34
CA TYR A 159 -4.37 11.70 2.28
C TYR A 159 -4.82 10.89 3.48
N ILE A 160 -5.41 9.72 3.23
CA ILE A 160 -5.91 8.82 4.27
C ILE A 160 -5.15 7.50 4.23
N ALA A 161 -4.87 6.98 5.41
CA ALA A 161 -4.30 5.65 5.59
C ALA A 161 -5.34 4.73 6.23
N VAL A 162 -5.42 3.49 5.75
CA VAL A 162 -6.27 2.45 6.33
C VAL A 162 -5.43 1.23 6.67
N MET A 163 -5.77 0.55 7.76
CA MET A 163 -5.06 -0.62 8.24
C MET A 163 -5.88 -1.89 8.01
N PRO A 164 -5.82 -2.47 6.79
CA PRO A 164 -6.47 -3.73 6.54
C PRO A 164 -5.87 -4.83 7.42
N THR A 165 -6.72 -5.71 7.91
CA THR A 165 -6.31 -6.93 8.59
C THR A 165 -5.78 -7.95 7.58
N ASN A 166 -5.56 -9.20 8.01
CA ASN A 166 -5.15 -10.27 7.09
C ASN A 166 -6.28 -10.57 6.11
N LEU A 167 -6.11 -10.11 4.88
CA LEU A 167 -7.04 -10.33 3.78
C LEU A 167 -6.67 -11.59 3.02
N TYR A 168 -7.66 -12.18 2.36
CA TYR A 168 -7.50 -13.31 1.44
C TYR A 168 -8.52 -13.22 0.32
N GLY A 169 -8.26 -13.87 -0.80
CA GLY A 169 -9.18 -13.87 -1.94
C GLY A 169 -8.51 -14.15 -3.28
N PRO A 170 -9.23 -13.92 -4.38
CA PRO A 170 -8.66 -14.03 -5.74
C PRO A 170 -7.44 -13.13 -5.92
N ASN A 171 -6.49 -13.56 -6.74
CA ASN A 171 -5.22 -12.87 -7.04
C ASN A 171 -4.27 -12.73 -5.84
N ASP A 172 -4.45 -13.54 -4.78
CA ASP A 172 -3.48 -13.66 -3.71
C ASP A 172 -2.21 -14.38 -4.18
N ASN A 173 -1.14 -14.29 -3.40
CA ASN A 173 0.09 -15.04 -3.65
C ASN A 173 -0.05 -16.48 -3.10
N PHE A 174 -0.10 -17.47 -3.98
CA PHE A 174 -0.19 -18.90 -3.62
C PHE A 174 1.17 -19.62 -3.66
N HIS A 175 2.30 -18.92 -3.60
CA HIS A 175 3.62 -19.53 -3.57
C HIS A 175 3.84 -20.28 -2.25
N LEU A 176 4.34 -21.54 -2.30
CA LEU A 176 4.41 -22.43 -1.13
C LEU A 176 5.27 -21.88 0.02
N GLU A 177 6.33 -21.12 -0.28
CA GLU A 177 7.28 -20.63 0.71
C GLU A 177 7.07 -19.16 1.09
N ASN A 178 6.53 -18.34 0.17
CA ASN A 178 6.47 -16.88 0.33
C ASN A 178 5.05 -16.35 0.53
N SER A 179 4.02 -17.20 0.48
CA SER A 179 2.63 -16.80 0.68
C SER A 179 2.27 -16.66 2.15
N HIS A 180 1.13 -16.01 2.40
CA HIS A 180 0.49 -16.03 3.71
C HIS A 180 -0.09 -17.42 4.03
N VAL A 181 -0.44 -17.64 5.29
CA VAL A 181 -0.85 -18.97 5.80
C VAL A 181 -2.02 -19.56 5.03
N LEU A 182 -3.10 -18.79 4.81
CA LEU A 182 -4.31 -19.33 4.18
C LEU A 182 -4.08 -19.74 2.71
N PRO A 183 -3.50 -18.92 1.82
CA PRO A 183 -3.19 -19.36 0.46
C PRO A 183 -2.19 -20.53 0.40
N ALA A 184 -1.22 -20.60 1.33
CA ALA A 184 -0.33 -21.76 1.41
C ALA A 184 -1.08 -23.04 1.78
N MET A 185 -2.06 -22.98 2.68
CA MET A 185 -2.90 -24.14 3.06
C MET A 185 -3.83 -24.59 1.94
N ILE A 186 -4.36 -23.64 1.16
CA ILE A 186 -5.24 -23.97 0.01
C ILE A 186 -4.45 -24.70 -1.10
N ARG A 187 -3.18 -24.36 -1.26
CA ARG A 187 -2.32 -24.93 -2.30
C ARG A 187 -1.74 -26.31 -1.93
N LYS A 188 -1.64 -26.65 -0.65
CA LYS A 188 -1.17 -27.99 -0.18
C LYS A 188 -2.21 -29.05 -0.43
#